data_2d2c638bdcc452240987280390f1c3bd
#
_entry.id   2d2c638bdcc452240987280390f1c3bd
#
_cell.length_a   1.000
_cell.length_b   1.000
_cell.length_c   1.000
_cell.angle_alpha   90.00
_cell.angle_beta   90.00
_cell.angle_gamma   90.00
#
_symmetry.space_group_name_H-M   'P 1'
#
loop_
_entity.id
_entity.type
_entity.pdbx_description
1 polymer ?
#
loop_
_entity_poly.entity_id
_entity_poly.type
_entity_poly.pdbx_seq_one_letter_code
_entity_poly.pdbx_strand_id
1 'polypeptide(L)'
;MAAIVAARASGMNQGLRNEPMPRMFNPPHPGEVLQDTVLSAGSLSVTEFAKRIGVSRVALSRVVNVRAAVSAELAIRLAAALGGSAESWLQMQAAYDLWRAAKKRRPKIVPLKLAA
;
A
#
# COMPACT_ATOMS: atom_id res chain seq x y z
N MET A 1 2.88 -5.92 16.35
CA MET A 1 3.19 -5.84 14.91
C MET A 1 2.01 -5.28 14.12
N ALA A 2 0.85 -5.92 14.21
CA ALA A 2 -0.33 -5.47 13.50
C ALA A 2 -0.74 -4.04 13.87
N ALA A 3 -0.70 -3.70 15.16
CA ALA A 3 -1.05 -2.36 15.63
C ALA A 3 -0.11 -1.29 15.09
N ILE A 4 1.16 -1.64 14.92
CA ILE A 4 2.15 -0.70 14.39
C ILE A 4 1.85 -0.37 12.94
N VAL A 5 1.53 -1.39 12.14
CA VAL A 5 1.22 -1.19 10.73
C VAL A 5 -0.05 -0.37 10.58
N ALA A 6 -1.12 -0.73 11.32
CA ALA A 6 -2.38 -0.01 11.25
C ALA A 6 -2.25 1.42 11.74
N ALA A 7 -1.50 1.64 12.82
CA ALA A 7 -1.31 2.97 13.37
C ALA A 7 -0.56 3.88 12.39
N ARG A 8 0.44 3.34 11.71
CA ARG A 8 1.20 4.13 10.73
C ARG A 8 0.31 4.58 9.57
N ALA A 9 -0.48 3.66 9.02
CA ALA A 9 -1.38 3.98 7.93
C ALA A 9 -2.44 5.00 8.36
N SER A 10 -3.01 4.81 9.55
CA SER A 10 -4.00 5.73 10.09
C SER A 10 -3.42 7.11 10.38
N GLY A 11 -2.19 7.14 10.91
CA GLY A 11 -1.53 8.40 11.22
C GLY A 11 -1.33 9.27 9.99
N MET A 12 -0.98 8.66 8.87
CA MET A 12 -0.84 9.38 7.62
C MET A 12 -2.15 10.01 7.17
N ASN A 13 -3.26 9.28 7.31
CA ASN A 13 -4.57 9.77 6.93
C ASN A 13 -5.08 10.83 7.90
N GLN A 14 -4.84 10.62 9.18
CA GLN A 14 -5.30 11.57 10.20
C GLN A 14 -4.70 12.95 10.01
N GLY A 15 -3.43 13.03 9.68
CA GLY A 15 -2.78 14.31 9.47
C GLY A 15 -3.32 15.08 8.28
N LEU A 16 -4.03 14.40 7.40
CA LEU A 16 -4.49 14.99 6.15
C LEU A 16 -6.02 15.16 6.07
N ARG A 17 -6.74 14.70 7.07
CA ARG A 17 -8.21 14.65 6.97
C ARG A 17 -8.89 15.99 6.76
N ASN A 18 -8.27 17.09 7.21
CA ASN A 18 -8.82 18.43 7.07
C ASN A 18 -8.22 19.18 5.88
N GLU A 19 -7.35 18.52 5.14
CA GLU A 19 -6.68 19.14 4.01
C GLU A 19 -7.46 18.89 2.73
N PRO A 20 -7.59 19.89 1.85
CA PRO A 20 -8.31 19.70 0.60
C PRO A 20 -7.59 18.79 -0.39
N MET A 21 -6.26 18.60 -0.25
CA MET A 21 -5.47 17.86 -1.22
C MET A 21 -4.58 16.81 -0.58
N PRO A 22 -5.14 15.90 0.24
CA PRO A 22 -4.31 14.94 0.95
C PRO A 22 -3.51 14.03 0.02
N ARG A 23 -4.06 13.67 -1.13
CA ARG A 23 -3.39 12.76 -2.06
C ARG A 23 -2.20 13.37 -2.78
N MET A 24 -1.95 14.66 -2.61
CA MET A 24 -0.80 15.31 -3.22
C MET A 24 0.49 15.03 -2.48
N PHE A 25 0.39 14.51 -1.28
CA PHE A 25 1.57 14.11 -0.54
C PHE A 25 2.12 12.82 -1.10
N ASN A 26 3.41 12.62 -0.90
CA ASN A 26 4.13 11.43 -1.34
C ASN A 26 3.71 10.23 -0.49
N PRO A 27 2.66 9.48 -0.85
CA PRO A 27 2.22 8.35 -0.03
C PRO A 27 3.21 7.20 -0.16
N PRO A 28 3.41 6.44 0.91
CA PRO A 28 4.31 5.30 0.85
C PRO A 28 3.70 4.16 0.04
N HIS A 29 4.56 3.41 -0.64
CA HIS A 29 4.16 2.14 -1.20
C HIS A 29 3.99 1.13 -0.05
N PRO A 30 2.99 0.22 -0.14
CA PRO A 30 2.84 -0.80 0.90
C PRO A 30 4.11 -1.60 1.18
N GLY A 31 4.93 -1.83 0.16
CA GLY A 31 6.21 -2.50 0.33
C GLY A 31 7.16 -1.76 1.26
N GLU A 32 7.15 -0.43 1.21
CA GLU A 32 7.97 0.37 2.12
C GLU A 32 7.49 0.24 3.56
N VAL A 33 6.18 0.18 3.76
CA VAL A 33 5.61 -0.04 5.10
C VAL A 33 6.02 -1.40 5.63
N LEU A 34 5.97 -2.43 4.79
CA LEU A 34 6.42 -3.77 5.17
C LEU A 34 7.90 -3.79 5.51
N GLN A 35 8.71 -3.11 4.71
CA GLN A 35 10.14 -3.03 4.96
C GLN A 35 10.42 -2.42 6.34
N ASP A 36 9.76 -1.33 6.65
CA ASP A 36 10.01 -0.60 7.89
C ASP A 36 9.45 -1.29 9.13
N THR A 37 8.28 -1.92 9.02
CA THR A 37 7.57 -2.42 10.20
C THR A 37 7.78 -3.91 10.44
N VAL A 38 7.85 -4.70 9.39
CA VAL A 38 7.92 -6.17 9.54
C VAL A 38 9.36 -6.65 9.39
N LEU A 39 10.02 -6.25 8.33
CA LEU A 39 11.35 -6.76 8.02
C LEU A 39 12.42 -6.12 8.89
N SER A 40 12.43 -4.82 8.95
CA SER A 40 13.44 -4.09 9.71
C SER A 40 13.17 -4.14 11.20
N ALA A 41 12.03 -3.58 11.64
CA ALA A 41 11.69 -3.53 13.06
C ALA A 41 11.33 -4.90 13.63
N GLY A 42 10.68 -5.75 12.84
CA GLY A 42 10.27 -7.08 13.25
C GLY A 42 11.38 -8.13 13.14
N SER A 43 12.51 -7.78 12.55
CA SER A 43 13.67 -8.66 12.39
C SER A 43 13.36 -9.95 11.62
N LEU A 44 12.42 -9.90 10.68
CA LEU A 44 12.13 -11.03 9.81
C LEU A 44 12.77 -10.82 8.45
N SER A 45 13.30 -11.91 7.88
CA SER A 45 13.75 -11.86 6.49
C SER A 45 12.56 -11.96 5.55
N VAL A 46 12.76 -11.55 4.30
CA VAL A 46 11.74 -11.72 3.26
C VAL A 46 11.35 -13.19 3.14
N THR A 47 12.33 -14.09 3.18
CA THR A 47 12.08 -15.53 3.09
C THR A 47 11.19 -16.02 4.22
N GLU A 48 11.49 -15.62 5.44
CA GLU A 48 10.69 -16.00 6.60
C GLU A 48 9.27 -15.47 6.51
N PHE A 49 9.12 -14.22 6.17
CA PHE A 49 7.80 -13.62 6.08
C PHE A 49 6.98 -14.25 4.94
N ALA A 50 7.62 -14.49 3.80
CA ALA A 50 6.96 -15.14 2.66
C ALA A 50 6.40 -16.51 3.06
N LYS A 51 7.19 -17.28 3.80
CA LYS A 51 6.74 -18.58 4.32
C LYS A 51 5.52 -18.44 5.20
N ARG A 52 5.53 -17.45 6.09
CA ARG A 52 4.44 -17.27 7.06
C ARG A 52 3.12 -16.90 6.40
N ILE A 53 3.17 -16.16 5.31
CA ILE A 53 1.94 -15.74 4.62
C ILE A 53 1.64 -16.61 3.40
N GLY A 54 2.48 -17.58 3.11
CA GLY A 54 2.21 -18.56 2.06
C GLY A 54 2.37 -18.04 0.65
N VAL A 55 3.31 -17.12 0.43
CA VAL A 55 3.62 -16.62 -0.91
C VAL A 55 5.06 -16.94 -1.26
N SER A 56 5.41 -16.85 -2.54
CA SER A 56 6.78 -17.08 -2.94
C SER A 56 7.67 -15.93 -2.47
N ARG A 57 8.93 -16.24 -2.20
CA ARG A 57 9.91 -15.23 -1.82
C ARG A 57 10.05 -14.17 -2.91
N VAL A 58 10.04 -14.61 -4.17
CA VAL A 58 10.19 -13.69 -5.32
C VAL A 58 9.01 -12.72 -5.38
N ALA A 59 7.79 -13.22 -5.22
CA ALA A 59 6.60 -12.37 -5.26
C ALA A 59 6.63 -11.32 -4.16
N LEU A 60 6.96 -11.73 -2.94
CA LEU A 60 7.03 -10.80 -1.82
C LEU A 60 8.18 -9.80 -1.99
N SER A 61 9.33 -10.28 -2.44
CA SER A 61 10.50 -9.42 -2.67
C SER A 61 10.18 -8.29 -3.64
N ARG A 62 9.43 -8.59 -4.70
CA ARG A 62 9.04 -7.56 -5.68
C ARG A 62 8.17 -6.48 -5.05
N VAL A 63 7.25 -6.85 -4.20
CA VAL A 63 6.40 -5.89 -3.51
C VAL A 63 7.23 -5.04 -2.54
N VAL A 64 8.09 -5.66 -1.75
CA VAL A 64 8.93 -4.97 -0.77
C VAL A 64 9.88 -3.98 -1.45
N ASN A 65 10.35 -4.33 -2.65
CA ASN A 65 11.24 -3.46 -3.41
C ASN A 65 10.50 -2.49 -4.36
N VAL A 66 9.20 -2.35 -4.17
CA VAL A 66 8.37 -1.40 -4.92
C VAL A 66 8.36 -1.70 -6.43
N ARG A 67 8.48 -2.97 -6.78
CA ARG A 67 8.47 -3.40 -8.18
C ARG A 67 7.18 -4.08 -8.57
N ALA A 68 6.29 -4.32 -7.61
CA ALA A 68 4.99 -4.91 -7.84
C ALA A 68 3.99 -4.34 -6.85
N ALA A 69 2.74 -4.29 -7.27
CA ALA A 69 1.64 -3.82 -6.41
C ALA A 69 1.16 -4.94 -5.50
N VAL A 70 0.54 -4.56 -4.40
CA VAL A 70 -0.16 -5.50 -3.54
C VAL A 70 -1.46 -5.90 -4.24
N SER A 71 -1.62 -7.20 -4.49
CA SER A 71 -2.84 -7.75 -5.06
C SER A 71 -3.89 -7.95 -3.96
N ALA A 72 -5.13 -8.19 -4.37
CA ALA A 72 -6.18 -8.50 -3.42
C ALA A 72 -5.84 -9.73 -2.58
N GLU A 73 -5.31 -10.77 -3.21
CA GLU A 73 -4.92 -11.98 -2.49
C GLU A 73 -3.82 -11.69 -1.47
N LEU A 74 -2.81 -10.93 -1.86
CA LEU A 74 -1.75 -10.57 -0.93
C LEU A 74 -2.27 -9.71 0.22
N ALA A 75 -3.19 -8.77 -0.09
CA ALA A 75 -3.80 -7.92 0.93
C ALA A 75 -4.53 -8.74 1.99
N ILE A 76 -5.25 -9.79 1.56
CA ILE A 76 -5.95 -10.68 2.48
C ILE A 76 -4.93 -11.40 3.39
N ARG A 77 -3.85 -11.89 2.82
CA ARG A 77 -2.82 -12.59 3.58
C ARG A 77 -2.09 -11.67 4.56
N LEU A 78 -1.80 -10.45 4.13
CA LEU A 78 -1.18 -9.46 5.00
C LEU A 78 -2.08 -9.10 6.17
N ALA A 79 -3.37 -8.89 5.90
CA ALA A 79 -4.33 -8.59 6.96
C ALA A 79 -4.44 -9.74 7.94
N ALA A 80 -4.46 -10.98 7.45
CA ALA A 80 -4.52 -12.15 8.31
C ALA A 80 -3.29 -12.28 9.21
N ALA A 81 -2.13 -11.95 8.68
CA ALA A 81 -0.88 -12.09 9.43
C ALA A 81 -0.61 -10.92 10.38
N LEU A 82 -0.94 -9.71 9.96
CA LEU A 82 -0.56 -8.49 10.67
C LEU A 82 -1.71 -7.79 11.36
N GLY A 83 -2.94 -8.20 11.10
CA GLY A 83 -4.12 -7.52 11.58
C GLY A 83 -4.53 -6.38 10.67
N GLY A 84 -5.61 -5.70 11.03
CA GLY A 84 -6.18 -4.67 10.17
C GLY A 84 -7.03 -5.29 9.08
N SER A 85 -7.18 -4.60 7.96
CA SER A 85 -8.05 -5.05 6.87
C SER A 85 -7.29 -5.15 5.56
N ALA A 86 -7.78 -6.03 4.69
CA ALA A 86 -7.24 -6.11 3.33
C ALA A 86 -7.50 -4.80 2.57
N GLU A 87 -8.64 -4.18 2.84
CA GLU A 87 -8.99 -2.90 2.21
C GLU A 87 -7.96 -1.82 2.47
N SER A 88 -7.43 -1.75 3.69
CA SER A 88 -6.44 -0.72 4.02
C SER A 88 -5.16 -0.90 3.21
N TRP A 89 -4.74 -2.14 2.97
CA TRP A 89 -3.57 -2.40 2.12
C TRP A 89 -3.81 -1.98 0.69
N LEU A 90 -5.02 -2.27 0.16
CA LEU A 90 -5.37 -1.88 -1.20
C LEU A 90 -5.54 -0.38 -1.34
N GLN A 91 -6.09 0.29 -0.32
CA GLN A 91 -6.21 1.74 -0.33
C GLN A 91 -4.84 2.42 -0.36
N MET A 92 -3.91 1.88 0.41
CA MET A 92 -2.54 2.39 0.42
C MET A 92 -1.89 2.24 -0.96
N GLN A 93 -2.08 1.09 -1.59
CA GLN A 93 -1.58 0.85 -2.94
C GLN A 93 -2.22 1.81 -3.94
N ALA A 94 -3.53 1.99 -3.85
CA ALA A 94 -4.25 2.89 -4.76
C ALA A 94 -3.78 4.34 -4.62
N ALA A 95 -3.56 4.79 -3.40
CA ALA A 95 -3.07 6.14 -3.15
C ALA A 95 -1.69 6.35 -3.80
N TYR A 96 -0.81 5.38 -3.66
CA TYR A 96 0.51 5.44 -4.26
C TYR A 96 0.42 5.45 -5.79
N ASP A 97 -0.40 4.55 -6.35
CA ASP A 97 -0.55 4.43 -7.79
C ASP A 97 -1.13 5.70 -8.41
N LEU A 98 -2.14 6.27 -7.76
CA LEU A 98 -2.75 7.52 -8.24
C LEU A 98 -1.77 8.68 -8.17
N TRP A 99 -1.00 8.77 -7.10
CA TRP A 99 0.00 9.81 -6.96
C TRP A 99 1.04 9.73 -8.09
N ARG A 100 1.48 8.52 -8.40
CA ARG A 100 2.44 8.33 -9.50
C ARG A 100 1.81 8.62 -10.86
N ALA A 101 0.60 8.11 -11.08
CA ALA A 101 -0.08 8.31 -12.35
C ALA A 101 -0.37 9.78 -12.61
N ALA A 102 -0.70 10.53 -11.57
CA ALA A 102 -1.03 11.95 -11.70
C ALA A 102 0.14 12.79 -12.19
N LYS A 103 1.36 12.31 -11.99
CA LYS A 103 2.56 13.03 -12.46
C LYS A 103 2.81 12.87 -13.95
N LYS A 104 2.20 11.89 -14.59
CA LYS A 104 2.42 11.62 -15.99
C LYS A 104 1.53 12.51 -16.85
N ARG A 105 2.09 12.95 -17.98
CA ARG A 105 1.28 13.69 -18.96
C ARG A 105 0.32 12.72 -19.64
N ARG A 106 -0.86 13.23 -19.94
CA ARG A 106 -1.85 12.45 -20.68
C ARG A 106 -2.54 13.36 -21.68
N PRO A 107 -3.12 12.77 -22.73
CA PRO A 107 -3.90 13.57 -23.69
C PRO A 107 -5.06 14.23 -22.96
N LYS A 108 -5.49 15.36 -23.52
CA LYS A 108 -6.66 16.05 -22.99
C LYS A 108 -7.88 15.13 -23.11
N ILE A 109 -8.58 14.99 -22.03
CA ILE A 109 -9.77 14.15 -21.99
C ILE A 109 -11.00 15.07 -22.05
N VAL A 110 -11.86 14.80 -23.01
CA VAL A 110 -13.10 15.58 -23.16
C VAL A 110 -14.22 14.82 -22.45
N PRO A 111 -14.83 15.42 -21.42
CA PRO A 111 -15.92 14.75 -20.72
C PRO A 111 -17.09 14.45 -21.64
N LEU A 112 -17.72 13.31 -21.41
CA LEU A 112 -18.95 12.96 -22.10
C LEU A 112 -20.13 13.65 -21.41
N LYS A 113 -21.06 14.14 -22.20
CA LYS A 113 -22.33 14.62 -21.67
C LYS A 113 -23.30 13.45 -21.69
N LEU A 114 -23.64 12.97 -20.51
CA LEU A 114 -24.55 11.84 -20.39
C LEU A 114 -25.93 12.36 -20.03
N ALA A 115 -26.96 11.72 -20.63
CA ALA A 115 -28.32 12.05 -20.27
C ALA A 115 -28.55 11.70 -18.80
N ALA A 116 -29.21 12.57 -18.07
CA ALA A 116 -29.41 12.39 -16.64
C ALA A 116 -30.43 11.27 -16.34
#